data_f60a03be76ed466b5928cc83b72c0e3b
#
_entry.id   f60a03be76ed466b5928cc83b72c0e3b
#
_cell.length_a   1.000
_cell.length_b   1.000
_cell.length_c   1.000
_cell.angle_alpha   90.00
_cell.angle_beta   90.00
_cell.angle_gamma   90.00
#
_symmetry.space_group_name_H-M   'P 1'
#
loop_
_entity.id
_entity.type
_entity.pdbx_description
1 polymer ?
#
loop_
_entity_poly.entity_id
_entity_poly.type
_entity_poly.pdbx_seq_one_letter_code
_entity_poly.pdbx_strand_id
1 'polypeptide(L)'
;MSEKEYIVSLNKDVDYDEFWNQIENASENDGFVPTRRVDIVNNRDGSLRSCHYSLTDDEAATLATDSRVYSVEIPPEQRDDIEIGHSAVQSGTWTKDTTMRSTDLNWGMVRGAYSADQWGNGTTSIVAEFPYTLTGKGVDVVIQDSGLTVNHPEYTDANGVSRVVELDWYAASGLAGTQNANHYRDYHGHGSHCTGTVAGRTMGWAKDAAIYSVKVSGLEGTGDATGISITNVFDVIKLWHRNKPVDPATGFKRPTVVNMSWGYSGTRTAINSGTFRGTAWTYGDAGFSTSNEVWANAGIIPV
;
A
#
# COMPACT_ATOMS: atom_id res chain seq x y z
N MET A 1 -9.31 -39.54 -4.85
CA MET A 1 -8.80 -38.27 -5.44
C MET A 1 -7.84 -37.67 -4.44
N SER A 2 -6.76 -37.06 -4.87
CA SER A 2 -5.80 -36.43 -3.95
C SER A 2 -6.37 -35.10 -3.47
N GLU A 3 -6.24 -34.84 -2.18
CA GLU A 3 -6.56 -33.55 -1.60
C GLU A 3 -5.44 -32.54 -1.86
N LYS A 4 -5.83 -31.28 -1.98
CA LYS A 4 -4.93 -30.14 -2.15
C LYS A 4 -5.37 -29.01 -1.21
N GLU A 5 -4.48 -28.12 -0.91
CA GLU A 5 -4.82 -26.89 -0.21
C GLU A 5 -5.61 -25.94 -1.10
N TYR A 6 -6.74 -25.45 -0.58
CA TYR A 6 -7.55 -24.40 -1.19
C TYR A 6 -7.82 -23.28 -0.21
N ILE A 7 -7.76 -22.06 -0.71
CA ILE A 7 -8.20 -20.86 0.00
C ILE A 7 -9.68 -20.66 -0.30
N VAL A 8 -10.52 -20.78 0.71
CA VAL A 8 -11.95 -20.45 0.62
C VAL A 8 -12.16 -19.06 1.16
N SER A 9 -12.70 -18.16 0.35
CA SER A 9 -13.02 -16.79 0.72
C SER A 9 -14.53 -16.54 0.61
N LEU A 10 -15.11 -15.88 1.61
CA LEU A 10 -16.56 -15.64 1.69
C LEU A 10 -16.94 -14.24 1.17
N ASN A 11 -18.19 -14.07 0.79
CA ASN A 11 -18.79 -12.77 0.50
C ASN A 11 -18.90 -11.91 1.78
N LYS A 12 -19.03 -10.59 1.62
CA LYS A 12 -18.95 -9.64 2.76
C LYS A 12 -20.13 -9.71 3.72
N ASP A 13 -21.29 -10.10 3.23
CA ASP A 13 -22.56 -10.04 3.96
C ASP A 13 -23.01 -11.43 4.43
N VAL A 14 -22.07 -12.32 4.65
CA VAL A 14 -22.29 -13.70 5.12
C VAL A 14 -21.98 -13.79 6.61
N ASP A 15 -22.72 -14.62 7.31
CA ASP A 15 -22.34 -15.05 8.65
C ASP A 15 -21.14 -15.99 8.54
N TYR A 16 -19.97 -15.48 8.88
CA TYR A 16 -18.71 -16.20 8.74
C TYR A 16 -18.63 -17.36 9.74
N ASP A 17 -19.07 -17.15 10.97
CA ASP A 17 -19.01 -18.17 12.02
C ASP A 17 -19.94 -19.34 11.69
N GLU A 18 -21.14 -19.06 11.18
CA GLU A 18 -22.05 -20.09 10.73
C GLU A 18 -21.45 -20.91 9.58
N PHE A 19 -20.87 -20.24 8.57
CA PHE A 19 -20.27 -20.94 7.43
C PHE A 19 -19.08 -21.80 7.84
N TRP A 20 -18.17 -21.25 8.65
CA TRP A 20 -17.00 -22.01 9.11
C TRP A 20 -17.41 -23.19 9.98
N ASN A 21 -18.40 -23.03 10.84
CA ASN A 21 -18.94 -24.14 11.62
C ASN A 21 -19.53 -25.23 10.73
N GLN A 22 -20.21 -24.88 9.66
CA GLN A 22 -20.77 -25.85 8.73
C GLN A 22 -19.68 -26.65 8.01
N ILE A 23 -18.65 -26.01 7.49
CA ILE A 23 -17.57 -26.70 6.76
C ILE A 23 -16.67 -27.53 7.69
N GLU A 24 -16.37 -27.04 8.88
CA GLU A 24 -15.45 -27.68 9.82
C GLU A 24 -16.09 -28.83 10.58
N ASN A 25 -17.41 -28.83 10.72
CA ASN A 25 -18.15 -29.86 11.40
C ASN A 25 -19.05 -30.69 10.45
N ALA A 26 -18.85 -30.54 9.14
CA ALA A 26 -19.63 -31.27 8.14
C ALA A 26 -19.50 -32.81 8.33
N SER A 27 -20.58 -33.48 8.10
CA SER A 27 -20.68 -34.96 8.12
C SER A 27 -21.49 -35.46 6.93
N GLU A 28 -21.39 -36.75 6.63
CA GLU A 28 -22.09 -37.37 5.51
C GLU A 28 -23.63 -37.18 5.56
N ASN A 29 -24.18 -36.84 6.70
CA ASN A 29 -25.62 -36.67 6.90
C ASN A 29 -26.10 -35.22 6.79
N ASP A 30 -25.19 -34.24 6.68
CA ASP A 30 -25.56 -32.83 6.76
C ASP A 30 -25.99 -32.24 5.41
N GLY A 31 -25.75 -32.97 4.32
CA GLY A 31 -26.03 -32.47 2.96
C GLY A 31 -25.21 -31.25 2.54
N PHE A 32 -24.26 -30.85 3.37
CA PHE A 32 -23.34 -29.76 3.08
C PHE A 32 -22.09 -30.26 2.31
N VAL A 33 -21.49 -29.43 1.51
CA VAL A 33 -20.26 -29.78 0.81
C VAL A 33 -19.09 -29.00 1.43
N PRO A 34 -18.05 -29.72 1.85
CA PRO A 34 -17.85 -31.18 1.84
C PRO A 34 -18.71 -31.91 2.86
N THR A 35 -19.12 -33.14 2.53
CA THR A 35 -19.93 -34.02 3.43
C THR A 35 -19.07 -34.79 4.43
N ARG A 36 -17.91 -34.35 4.69
CA ARG A 36 -16.91 -34.89 5.61
C ARG A 36 -16.23 -33.79 6.37
N ARG A 37 -15.62 -34.12 7.48
CA ARG A 37 -14.73 -33.22 8.16
C ARG A 37 -13.49 -32.95 7.29
N VAL A 38 -13.16 -31.68 7.09
CA VAL A 38 -11.98 -31.23 6.34
C VAL A 38 -10.88 -30.80 7.29
N ASP A 39 -9.63 -30.91 6.85
CA ASP A 39 -8.50 -30.44 7.61
C ASP A 39 -8.26 -28.95 7.31
N ILE A 40 -8.11 -28.18 8.39
CA ILE A 40 -7.68 -26.78 8.31
C ILE A 40 -6.17 -26.77 8.10
N VAL A 41 -5.72 -26.29 6.96
CA VAL A 41 -4.28 -26.20 6.64
C VAL A 41 -3.67 -24.95 7.23
N ASN A 42 -4.36 -23.82 7.11
CA ASN A 42 -3.92 -22.55 7.65
C ASN A 42 -5.11 -21.71 8.09
N ASN A 43 -5.25 -21.56 9.40
CA ASN A 43 -6.22 -20.66 9.98
C ASN A 43 -5.56 -19.29 10.14
N ARG A 44 -6.01 -18.35 9.34
CA ARG A 44 -5.54 -16.96 9.44
C ARG A 44 -6.25 -16.26 10.59
N ASP A 45 -5.61 -16.16 11.72
CA ASP A 45 -6.13 -15.50 12.93
C ASP A 45 -6.61 -14.05 12.71
N GLY A 46 -6.19 -13.41 11.63
CA GLY A 46 -6.60 -12.06 11.27
C GLY A 46 -7.63 -11.95 10.15
N SER A 47 -8.08 -13.05 9.56
CA SER A 47 -9.02 -13.05 8.44
C SER A 47 -10.30 -13.79 8.79
N LEU A 48 -11.36 -13.04 9.09
CA LEU A 48 -12.68 -13.63 9.29
C LEU A 48 -13.29 -14.18 7.99
N ARG A 49 -12.78 -13.78 6.83
CA ARG A 49 -13.37 -14.05 5.52
C ARG A 49 -12.70 -15.18 4.74
N SER A 50 -11.52 -15.62 5.14
CA SER A 50 -10.76 -16.59 4.36
C SER A 50 -10.11 -17.61 5.27
N CYS A 51 -10.20 -18.88 4.89
CA CYS A 51 -9.56 -19.99 5.56
C CYS A 51 -8.98 -20.96 4.52
N HIS A 52 -7.93 -21.71 4.88
CA HIS A 52 -7.31 -22.70 4.02
C HIS A 52 -7.70 -24.10 4.45
N TYR A 53 -8.23 -24.85 3.52
CA TYR A 53 -8.70 -26.22 3.74
C TYR A 53 -8.07 -27.22 2.79
N SER A 54 -7.92 -28.47 3.27
CA SER A 54 -7.56 -29.61 2.43
C SER A 54 -8.82 -30.16 1.77
N LEU A 55 -8.97 -29.95 0.46
CA LEU A 55 -10.15 -30.34 -0.33
C LEU A 55 -9.74 -31.14 -1.55
N THR A 56 -10.64 -31.99 -2.03
CA THR A 56 -10.56 -32.53 -3.37
C THR A 56 -11.00 -31.50 -4.41
N ASP A 57 -10.59 -31.68 -5.67
CA ASP A 57 -10.95 -30.76 -6.76
C ASP A 57 -12.49 -30.67 -6.93
N ASP A 58 -13.23 -31.78 -6.71
CA ASP A 58 -14.70 -31.81 -6.80
C ASP A 58 -15.36 -31.05 -5.65
N GLU A 59 -14.84 -31.19 -4.42
CA GLU A 59 -15.32 -30.42 -3.27
C GLU A 59 -15.08 -28.93 -3.46
N ALA A 60 -13.90 -28.54 -3.91
CA ALA A 60 -13.56 -27.15 -4.21
C ALA A 60 -14.46 -26.58 -5.30
N ALA A 61 -14.69 -27.31 -6.39
CA ALA A 61 -15.59 -26.91 -7.46
C ALA A 61 -17.04 -26.75 -6.98
N THR A 62 -17.49 -27.63 -6.10
CA THR A 62 -18.87 -27.55 -5.56
C THR A 62 -19.00 -26.39 -4.57
N LEU A 63 -18.01 -26.18 -3.69
CA LEU A 63 -17.99 -25.03 -2.78
C LEU A 63 -18.00 -23.71 -3.53
N ALA A 64 -17.32 -23.63 -4.68
CA ALA A 64 -17.31 -22.43 -5.52
C ALA A 64 -18.70 -22.06 -6.08
N THR A 65 -19.68 -22.98 -6.04
CA THR A 65 -21.06 -22.69 -6.44
C THR A 65 -21.95 -22.19 -5.30
N ASP A 66 -21.49 -22.24 -4.05
CA ASP A 66 -22.23 -21.70 -2.90
C ASP A 66 -22.29 -20.17 -2.98
N SER A 67 -23.48 -19.62 -2.91
CA SER A 67 -23.71 -18.18 -3.01
C SER A 67 -23.02 -17.36 -1.92
N ARG A 68 -22.63 -17.97 -0.82
CA ARG A 68 -21.89 -17.37 0.29
C ARG A 68 -20.40 -17.27 0.00
N VAL A 69 -19.90 -18.09 -0.91
CA VAL A 69 -18.48 -18.16 -1.28
C VAL A 69 -18.17 -17.12 -2.36
N TYR A 70 -17.13 -16.34 -2.13
CA TYR A 70 -16.61 -15.38 -3.08
C TYR A 70 -15.63 -16.03 -4.06
N SER A 71 -14.71 -16.84 -3.56
CA SER A 71 -13.73 -17.58 -4.37
C SER A 71 -13.25 -18.84 -3.64
N VAL A 72 -12.89 -19.85 -4.43
CA VAL A 72 -12.12 -21.02 -3.99
C VAL A 72 -10.91 -21.10 -4.90
N GLU A 73 -9.72 -20.96 -4.34
CA GLU A 73 -8.48 -20.80 -5.11
C GLU A 73 -7.37 -21.67 -4.54
N ILE A 74 -6.51 -22.18 -5.41
CA ILE A 74 -5.24 -22.78 -4.97
C ILE A 74 -4.33 -21.64 -4.49
N PRO A 75 -3.61 -21.80 -3.37
CA PRO A 75 -2.64 -20.80 -2.90
C PRO A 75 -1.70 -20.34 -4.02
N PRO A 76 -1.43 -19.03 -4.14
CA PRO A 76 -0.61 -18.49 -5.22
C PRO A 76 0.73 -19.20 -5.40
N GLU A 77 1.39 -19.56 -4.30
CA GLU A 77 2.68 -20.25 -4.27
C GLU A 77 2.63 -21.70 -4.78
N GLN A 78 1.43 -22.26 -4.95
CA GLN A 78 1.20 -23.63 -5.41
C GLN A 78 0.63 -23.68 -6.84
N ARG A 79 0.49 -22.53 -7.49
CA ARG A 79 -0.06 -22.42 -8.84
C ARG A 79 1.04 -22.43 -9.88
N ASP A 80 0.96 -23.37 -10.81
CA ASP A 80 1.90 -23.48 -11.94
C ASP A 80 1.67 -22.41 -13.02
N ASP A 81 0.50 -21.75 -13.03
CA ASP A 81 0.12 -20.72 -14.00
C ASP A 81 0.41 -19.29 -13.52
N ILE A 82 0.91 -19.12 -12.32
CA ILE A 82 1.47 -17.84 -11.90
C ILE A 82 2.86 -17.71 -12.52
N GLU A 83 2.90 -17.25 -13.72
CA GLU A 83 4.06 -16.52 -14.18
C GLU A 83 4.10 -15.22 -13.35
N ILE A 84 5.08 -15.13 -12.47
CA ILE A 84 5.53 -13.80 -12.04
C ILE A 84 6.05 -13.17 -13.33
N GLY A 85 5.14 -12.58 -14.08
CA GLY A 85 5.45 -11.84 -15.27
C GLY A 85 6.37 -10.73 -14.83
N HIS A 86 7.65 -10.94 -15.01
CA HIS A 86 8.59 -9.87 -15.10
C HIS A 86 8.11 -9.01 -16.27
N SER A 87 7.25 -8.04 -15.98
CA SER A 87 7.08 -6.92 -16.90
C SER A 87 8.49 -6.50 -17.26
N ALA A 88 8.79 -6.41 -18.56
CA ALA A 88 10.10 -6.21 -19.13
C ALA A 88 11.11 -5.66 -18.13
N VAL A 89 12.07 -6.47 -17.75
CA VAL A 89 13.02 -6.22 -16.66
C VAL A 89 13.51 -4.79 -16.79
N GLN A 90 13.02 -3.91 -15.91
CA GLN A 90 13.40 -2.50 -15.87
C GLN A 90 14.70 -2.40 -15.08
N SER A 91 15.67 -3.20 -15.50
CA SER A 91 16.98 -3.21 -14.87
C SER A 91 17.82 -2.07 -15.42
N GLY A 92 18.66 -1.56 -14.60
CA GLY A 92 19.60 -0.52 -14.96
C GLY A 92 20.68 -0.37 -13.89
N THR A 93 21.52 0.60 -14.12
CA THR A 93 22.50 1.03 -13.14
C THR A 93 22.22 2.50 -12.80
N TRP A 94 21.98 2.79 -11.52
CA TRP A 94 21.96 4.16 -11.08
C TRP A 94 23.37 4.69 -11.14
N THR A 95 23.54 5.76 -11.87
CA THR A 95 24.83 6.44 -12.00
C THR A 95 24.71 7.84 -11.44
N LYS A 96 25.67 8.24 -10.63
CA LYS A 96 25.73 9.60 -10.14
C LYS A 96 25.89 10.55 -11.31
N ASP A 97 25.08 11.59 -11.34
CA ASP A 97 25.26 12.68 -12.32
C ASP A 97 26.63 13.32 -12.11
N THR A 98 27.38 13.48 -13.17
CA THR A 98 28.73 14.08 -13.14
C THR A 98 28.73 15.56 -12.70
N THR A 99 27.57 16.21 -12.75
CA THR A 99 27.37 17.56 -12.23
C THR A 99 27.17 17.62 -10.71
N MET A 100 26.86 16.47 -10.07
CA MET A 100 26.75 16.38 -8.63
C MET A 100 28.10 16.47 -7.97
N ARG A 101 28.16 17.17 -6.84
CA ARG A 101 29.35 17.22 -6.00
C ARG A 101 29.62 15.83 -5.40
N SER A 102 30.85 15.58 -5.00
CA SER A 102 31.22 14.35 -4.30
C SER A 102 30.44 14.14 -2.99
N THR A 103 29.91 15.22 -2.43
CA THR A 103 29.05 15.24 -1.23
C THR A 103 27.57 14.99 -1.52
N ASP A 104 27.14 15.06 -2.77
CA ASP A 104 25.73 14.96 -3.16
C ASP A 104 25.34 13.50 -3.43
N LEU A 105 25.83 12.59 -2.63
CA LEU A 105 25.53 11.18 -2.74
C LEU A 105 24.26 10.85 -1.95
N ASN A 106 23.35 10.10 -2.55
CA ASN A 106 22.23 9.55 -1.80
C ASN A 106 22.70 8.33 -0.98
N TRP A 107 23.18 8.60 0.21
CA TRP A 107 23.67 7.59 1.12
C TRP A 107 22.63 6.52 1.46
N GLY A 108 21.35 6.89 1.54
CA GLY A 108 20.26 5.96 1.80
C GLY A 108 20.12 4.91 0.70
N MET A 109 20.21 5.33 -0.56
CA MET A 109 20.14 4.40 -1.69
C MET A 109 21.37 3.47 -1.71
N VAL A 110 22.52 4.04 -1.53
CA VAL A 110 23.77 3.26 -1.54
C VAL A 110 23.80 2.25 -0.41
N ARG A 111 23.44 2.64 0.80
CA ARG A 111 23.36 1.74 1.96
C ARG A 111 22.26 0.70 1.82
N GLY A 112 21.16 1.04 1.19
CA GLY A 112 20.10 0.10 0.88
C GLY A 112 20.44 -0.91 -0.22
N ALA A 113 21.32 -0.53 -1.15
CA ALA A 113 21.75 -1.40 -2.24
C ALA A 113 22.86 -2.38 -1.84
N TYR A 114 23.66 -2.05 -0.84
CA TYR A 114 24.81 -2.85 -0.43
C TYR A 114 24.81 -3.15 1.06
N SER A 115 25.00 -4.40 1.40
CA SER A 115 25.08 -4.86 2.80
C SER A 115 26.39 -4.47 3.49
N ALA A 116 27.45 -4.25 2.72
CA ALA A 116 28.76 -3.86 3.24
C ALA A 116 29.01 -2.37 3.00
N ASP A 117 29.76 -1.74 3.92
CA ASP A 117 30.29 -0.40 3.70
C ASP A 117 31.40 -0.46 2.63
N GLN A 118 31.04 -0.16 1.39
CA GLN A 118 31.97 -0.19 0.28
C GLN A 118 32.97 0.97 0.29
N TRP A 119 32.76 1.95 1.15
CA TRP A 119 33.53 3.19 1.17
C TRP A 119 34.35 3.39 2.44
N GLY A 120 34.47 2.37 3.27
CA GLY A 120 35.13 2.53 4.55
C GLY A 120 34.45 3.60 5.41
N ASN A 121 35.15 4.30 6.21
CA ASN A 121 34.64 5.26 7.20
C ASN A 121 33.80 6.44 6.66
N GLY A 122 33.03 6.22 5.64
CA GLY A 122 31.98 7.14 5.17
C GLY A 122 32.49 8.37 4.44
N THR A 123 33.74 8.41 4.11
CA THR A 123 34.30 9.58 3.44
C THR A 123 34.39 9.39 1.95
N THR A 124 33.87 10.32 1.21
CA THR A 124 34.30 10.73 -0.12
C THR A 124 34.38 9.68 -1.23
N SER A 125 33.89 8.48 -1.05
CA SER A 125 33.99 7.52 -2.12
C SER A 125 33.08 7.83 -3.28
N ILE A 126 33.59 7.52 -4.36
CA ILE A 126 33.29 7.86 -5.71
C ILE A 126 32.50 6.77 -6.41
N VAL A 127 32.07 5.73 -5.73
CA VAL A 127 31.19 4.78 -6.39
C VAL A 127 29.87 5.46 -6.64
N ALA A 128 29.74 5.77 -7.87
CA ALA A 128 28.70 6.61 -8.38
C ALA A 128 27.54 5.79 -8.94
N GLU A 129 27.53 4.49 -8.72
CA GLU A 129 26.54 3.63 -9.37
C GLU A 129 26.16 2.42 -8.51
N PHE A 130 24.91 1.96 -8.66
CA PHE A 130 24.44 0.69 -8.16
C PHE A 130 23.39 0.09 -9.12
N PRO A 131 23.35 -1.25 -9.28
CA PRO A 131 22.36 -1.90 -10.13
C PRO A 131 20.97 -1.88 -9.45
N TYR A 132 19.93 -1.79 -10.25
CA TYR A 132 18.55 -1.97 -9.83
C TYR A 132 17.76 -2.79 -10.86
N THR A 133 16.73 -3.47 -10.42
CA THR A 133 15.92 -4.35 -11.27
C THR A 133 14.47 -3.88 -11.42
N LEU A 134 14.02 -2.96 -10.55
CA LEU A 134 12.67 -2.41 -10.57
C LEU A 134 12.73 -0.90 -10.48
N THR A 135 11.83 -0.21 -11.17
CA THR A 135 11.74 1.25 -11.21
C THR A 135 10.43 1.80 -10.70
N GLY A 136 9.50 0.93 -10.30
CA GLY A 136 8.15 1.35 -9.92
C GLY A 136 7.25 1.71 -11.11
N LYS A 137 7.64 1.39 -12.35
CA LYS A 137 6.78 1.59 -13.52
C LYS A 137 5.47 0.81 -13.36
N GLY A 138 4.34 1.46 -13.64
CA GLY A 138 3.03 0.85 -13.44
C GLY A 138 2.51 0.93 -12.00
N VAL A 139 3.22 1.59 -11.08
CA VAL A 139 2.79 1.82 -9.70
C VAL A 139 2.43 3.29 -9.50
N ASP A 140 1.38 3.54 -8.73
CA ASP A 140 1.00 4.87 -8.28
C ASP A 140 1.50 5.09 -6.85
N VAL A 141 2.36 6.08 -6.67
CA VAL A 141 2.87 6.45 -5.34
C VAL A 141 2.14 7.70 -4.87
N VAL A 142 1.52 7.61 -3.70
CA VAL A 142 0.86 8.74 -3.04
C VAL A 142 1.73 9.23 -1.88
N ILE A 143 2.13 10.47 -1.93
CA ILE A 143 2.87 11.13 -0.84
C ILE A 143 1.86 11.92 0.00
N GLN A 144 1.59 11.42 1.18
CA GLN A 144 0.71 12.04 2.16
C GLN A 144 1.55 12.90 3.11
N ASP A 145 1.69 14.19 2.81
CA ASP A 145 2.68 15.06 3.44
C ASP A 145 2.28 16.56 3.38
N SER A 146 3.24 17.45 3.28
CA SER A 146 3.09 18.90 3.24
C SER A 146 2.79 19.48 1.85
N GLY A 147 2.69 18.64 0.84
CA GLY A 147 2.54 19.06 -0.56
C GLY A 147 3.75 18.65 -1.40
N LEU A 148 3.89 19.25 -2.57
CA LEU A 148 4.86 18.85 -3.56
C LEU A 148 5.23 20.04 -4.46
N THR A 149 6.50 20.20 -4.77
CA THR A 149 6.96 21.13 -5.81
C THR A 149 6.79 20.46 -7.18
N VAL A 150 5.61 20.60 -7.77
CA VAL A 150 5.16 19.82 -8.95
C VAL A 150 6.11 19.90 -10.16
N ASN A 151 6.79 21.01 -10.35
CA ASN A 151 7.70 21.23 -11.48
C ASN A 151 9.18 20.89 -11.17
N HIS A 152 9.42 20.10 -10.13
CA HIS A 152 10.79 19.74 -9.78
C HIS A 152 11.38 18.77 -10.81
N PRO A 153 12.64 18.97 -11.27
CA PRO A 153 13.27 18.11 -12.29
C PRO A 153 13.34 16.63 -11.92
N GLU A 154 13.45 16.32 -10.64
CA GLU A 154 13.45 14.95 -10.13
C GLU A 154 12.14 14.18 -10.39
N TYR A 155 11.05 14.88 -10.68
CA TYR A 155 9.73 14.27 -10.91
C TYR A 155 9.40 14.10 -12.40
N THR A 156 10.40 14.17 -13.24
CA THR A 156 10.25 13.90 -14.66
C THR A 156 10.72 12.49 -15.02
N ASP A 157 10.24 11.98 -16.13
CA ASP A 157 10.76 10.77 -16.75
C ASP A 157 12.09 11.04 -17.49
N ALA A 158 12.63 10.04 -18.17
CA ALA A 158 13.88 10.16 -18.93
C ALA A 158 13.79 11.16 -20.10
N ASN A 159 12.58 11.50 -20.54
CA ASN A 159 12.32 12.46 -21.62
C ASN A 159 12.01 13.87 -21.10
N GLY A 160 12.08 14.08 -19.79
CA GLY A 160 11.73 15.36 -19.17
C GLY A 160 10.23 15.59 -18.98
N VAL A 161 9.39 14.59 -19.18
CA VAL A 161 7.94 14.68 -18.99
C VAL A 161 7.61 14.45 -17.52
N SER A 162 6.76 15.32 -16.95
CA SER A 162 6.35 15.20 -15.55
C SER A 162 5.61 13.88 -15.29
N ARG A 163 5.98 13.23 -14.19
CA ARG A 163 5.29 12.04 -13.65
C ARG A 163 4.30 12.39 -12.54
N VAL A 164 4.22 13.68 -12.20
CA VAL A 164 3.25 14.17 -11.22
C VAL A 164 1.87 14.22 -11.86
N VAL A 165 0.91 13.60 -11.20
CA VAL A 165 -0.50 13.62 -11.59
C VAL A 165 -1.26 14.44 -10.55
N GLU A 166 -1.69 15.63 -10.97
CA GLU A 166 -2.54 16.49 -10.16
C GLU A 166 -4.00 16.12 -10.40
N LEU A 167 -4.74 15.88 -9.33
CA LEU A 167 -6.16 15.59 -9.40
C LEU A 167 -6.90 16.28 -8.24
N ASP A 168 -8.19 16.46 -8.38
CA ASP A 168 -9.06 16.81 -7.28
C ASP A 168 -9.41 15.53 -6.50
N TRP A 169 -8.88 15.42 -5.30
CA TRP A 169 -9.03 14.23 -4.47
C TRP A 169 -10.48 13.96 -4.07
N TYR A 170 -11.27 15.00 -3.82
CA TYR A 170 -12.69 14.83 -3.51
C TYR A 170 -13.47 14.34 -4.73
N ALA A 171 -13.27 14.98 -5.88
CA ALA A 171 -13.90 14.53 -7.12
C ALA A 171 -13.46 13.10 -7.49
N ALA A 172 -12.18 12.77 -7.35
CA ALA A 172 -11.64 11.47 -7.72
C ALA A 172 -12.07 10.34 -6.76
N SER A 173 -12.30 10.66 -5.48
CA SER A 173 -12.81 9.69 -4.50
C SER A 173 -14.32 9.58 -4.49
N GLY A 174 -15.03 10.60 -4.96
CA GLY A 174 -16.49 10.70 -4.86
C GLY A 174 -16.99 11.16 -3.47
N LEU A 175 -16.07 11.61 -2.59
CA LEU A 175 -16.45 12.19 -1.32
C LEU A 175 -16.85 13.65 -1.48
N ALA A 176 -17.78 14.08 -0.61
CA ALA A 176 -18.15 15.49 -0.55
C ALA A 176 -17.01 16.31 0.07
N GLY A 177 -16.66 17.41 -0.58
CA GLY A 177 -15.62 18.32 -0.13
C GLY A 177 -15.15 19.22 -1.26
N THR A 178 -14.26 20.14 -0.92
CA THR A 178 -13.62 21.05 -1.88
C THR A 178 -12.13 21.05 -1.64
N GLN A 179 -11.38 20.77 -2.69
CA GLN A 179 -9.93 20.84 -2.63
C GLN A 179 -9.50 22.31 -2.74
N ASN A 180 -8.56 22.70 -1.88
CA ASN A 180 -7.93 24.01 -1.99
C ASN A 180 -7.12 24.12 -3.28
N ALA A 181 -7.16 25.28 -3.94
CA ALA A 181 -6.44 25.55 -5.18
C ALA A 181 -4.91 25.39 -5.05
N ASN A 182 -4.38 25.59 -3.85
CA ASN A 182 -2.96 25.43 -3.53
C ASN A 182 -2.62 24.06 -2.89
N HIS A 183 -3.50 23.08 -3.06
CA HIS A 183 -3.35 21.75 -2.43
C HIS A 183 -1.97 21.12 -2.71
N TYR A 184 -1.50 21.23 -3.93
CA TYR A 184 -0.21 20.65 -4.32
C TYR A 184 0.99 21.48 -3.87
N ARG A 185 0.81 22.76 -3.55
CA ARG A 185 1.92 23.64 -3.22
C ARG A 185 2.55 23.27 -1.89
N ASP A 186 3.85 23.00 -1.93
CA ASP A 186 4.63 22.67 -0.73
C ASP A 186 5.27 23.94 -0.16
N TYR A 187 4.79 24.40 0.98
CA TYR A 187 5.32 25.55 1.70
C TYR A 187 6.38 25.17 2.74
N HIS A 188 6.46 23.85 3.07
CA HIS A 188 7.36 23.35 4.10
C HIS A 188 8.63 22.74 3.51
N GLY A 189 8.55 22.17 2.31
CA GLY A 189 9.63 21.45 1.64
C GLY A 189 9.78 19.98 2.02
N HIS A 190 9.14 19.54 3.11
CA HIS A 190 9.27 18.16 3.58
C HIS A 190 8.64 17.17 2.61
N GLY A 191 7.42 17.42 2.13
CA GLY A 191 6.75 16.56 1.17
C GLY A 191 7.49 16.45 -0.16
N SER A 192 8.09 17.55 -0.64
CA SER A 192 8.97 17.52 -1.81
C SER A 192 10.19 16.65 -1.56
N HIS A 193 10.83 16.77 -0.40
CA HIS A 193 11.98 15.94 -0.05
C HIS A 193 11.62 14.46 0.02
N CYS A 194 10.51 14.10 0.70
CA CYS A 194 10.01 12.74 0.76
C CYS A 194 9.68 12.18 -0.63
N THR A 195 9.07 13.00 -1.50
CA THR A 195 8.80 12.62 -2.89
C THR A 195 10.10 12.31 -3.64
N GLY A 196 11.13 13.14 -3.47
CA GLY A 196 12.44 12.91 -4.07
C GLY A 196 13.07 11.59 -3.63
N THR A 197 12.97 11.29 -2.34
CA THR A 197 13.50 10.02 -1.77
C THR A 197 12.75 8.80 -2.28
N VAL A 198 11.43 8.89 -2.42
CA VAL A 198 10.60 7.76 -2.89
C VAL A 198 10.70 7.59 -4.40
N ALA A 199 10.49 8.67 -5.15
CA ALA A 199 10.23 8.61 -6.58
C ALA A 199 11.07 9.57 -7.43
N GLY A 200 12.11 10.19 -6.88
CA GLY A 200 13.02 11.01 -7.64
C GLY A 200 13.71 10.23 -8.75
N ARG A 201 13.93 10.87 -9.89
CA ARG A 201 14.57 10.25 -11.05
C ARG A 201 16.00 9.80 -10.75
N THR A 202 16.75 10.62 -10.04
CA THR A 202 18.15 10.33 -9.69
C THR A 202 18.33 9.97 -8.22
N MET A 203 17.46 10.46 -7.34
CA MET A 203 17.60 10.32 -5.90
C MET A 203 16.56 9.36 -5.27
N GLY A 204 15.62 8.86 -6.06
CA GLY A 204 14.54 8.00 -5.56
C GLY A 204 14.67 6.54 -5.99
N TRP A 205 13.97 5.67 -5.27
CA TRP A 205 13.90 4.24 -5.58
C TRP A 205 12.94 3.95 -6.74
N ALA A 206 11.75 4.54 -6.72
CA ALA A 206 10.67 4.28 -7.68
C ALA A 206 10.71 5.29 -8.84
N LYS A 207 11.77 5.26 -9.64
CA LYS A 207 12.15 6.25 -10.66
C LYS A 207 11.10 6.46 -11.75
N ASP A 208 10.24 5.48 -12.02
CA ASP A 208 9.22 5.50 -13.08
C ASP A 208 7.79 5.40 -12.54
N ALA A 209 7.61 5.45 -11.22
CA ALA A 209 6.28 5.49 -10.62
C ALA A 209 5.54 6.80 -10.97
N ALA A 210 4.22 6.74 -11.11
CA ALA A 210 3.40 7.93 -11.15
C ALA A 210 3.30 8.53 -9.75
N ILE A 211 3.40 9.85 -9.66
CA ILE A 211 3.51 10.57 -8.39
C ILE A 211 2.22 11.33 -8.13
N TYR A 212 1.62 11.07 -6.98
CA TYR A 212 0.45 11.78 -6.47
C TYR A 212 0.81 12.39 -5.11
N SER A 213 0.24 13.53 -4.79
CA SER A 213 0.43 14.18 -3.49
C SER A 213 -0.90 14.47 -2.83
N VAL A 214 -1.01 14.13 -1.55
CA VAL A 214 -2.12 14.54 -0.68
C VAL A 214 -1.56 15.37 0.45
N LYS A 215 -1.94 16.63 0.48
CA LYS A 215 -1.49 17.55 1.52
C LYS A 215 -2.32 17.37 2.77
N VAL A 216 -1.65 17.11 3.89
CA VAL A 216 -2.27 16.95 5.22
C VAL A 216 -1.75 17.96 6.25
N SER A 217 -0.59 18.57 5.99
CA SER A 217 0.07 19.52 6.87
C SER A 217 0.95 20.53 6.10
N GLY A 218 1.79 21.25 6.79
CA GLY A 218 2.69 22.23 6.18
C GLY A 218 1.99 23.53 5.82
N LEU A 219 1.10 23.97 6.67
CA LEU A 219 0.25 25.13 6.52
C LEU A 219 0.95 26.33 7.14
N GLU A 220 1.87 26.91 6.42
CA GLU A 220 2.66 28.02 6.96
C GLU A 220 1.91 29.34 6.82
N GLY A 221 1.05 29.66 7.78
CA GLY A 221 0.65 31.02 8.16
C GLY A 221 -0.01 31.90 7.11
N THR A 222 -0.26 31.44 5.92
CA THR A 222 -0.66 32.28 4.79
C THR A 222 -2.15 32.25 4.45
N GLY A 223 -3.00 31.67 5.30
CA GLY A 223 -4.43 31.51 5.00
C GLY A 223 -4.77 30.42 3.99
N ASP A 224 -3.81 29.75 3.43
CA ASP A 224 -3.97 28.64 2.49
C ASP A 224 -4.13 27.31 3.22
N ALA A 225 -4.98 27.30 4.11
CA ALA A 225 -4.85 26.54 5.30
C ALA A 225 -5.23 25.06 5.18
N THR A 226 -5.81 24.52 4.20
CA THR A 226 -6.40 23.24 4.42
C THR A 226 -5.94 22.16 3.49
N GLY A 227 -5.02 21.37 3.99
CA GLY A 227 -4.88 19.98 3.60
C GLY A 227 -6.18 19.21 3.86
N ILE A 228 -6.27 18.03 3.33
CA ILE A 228 -7.35 17.10 3.69
C ILE A 228 -7.10 16.62 5.11
N SER A 229 -8.14 16.62 5.95
CA SER A 229 -7.98 16.18 7.34
C SER A 229 -7.46 14.74 7.39
N ILE A 230 -6.63 14.47 8.41
CA ILE A 230 -6.01 13.14 8.58
C ILE A 230 -7.06 12.03 8.69
N THR A 231 -8.21 12.31 9.23
CA THR A 231 -9.31 11.34 9.32
C THR A 231 -9.94 11.03 7.96
N ASN A 232 -9.96 11.99 7.05
CA ASN A 232 -10.58 11.82 5.73
C ASN A 232 -9.59 11.34 4.66
N VAL A 233 -8.31 11.65 4.80
CA VAL A 233 -7.32 11.38 3.76
C VAL A 233 -7.22 9.89 3.39
N PHE A 234 -7.38 9.01 4.36
CA PHE A 234 -7.34 7.57 4.13
C PHE A 234 -8.55 7.09 3.32
N ASP A 235 -9.74 7.60 3.64
CA ASP A 235 -10.94 7.27 2.88
C ASP A 235 -10.86 7.86 1.46
N VAL A 236 -10.33 9.05 1.32
CA VAL A 236 -10.08 9.69 0.01
C VAL A 236 -9.16 8.83 -0.85
N ILE A 237 -8.00 8.44 -0.35
CA ILE A 237 -7.02 7.61 -1.10
C ILE A 237 -7.62 6.24 -1.43
N LYS A 238 -8.26 5.59 -0.47
CA LYS A 238 -8.89 4.28 -0.63
C LYS A 238 -10.00 4.30 -1.69
N LEU A 239 -10.88 5.28 -1.62
CA LEU A 239 -11.98 5.40 -2.59
C LEU A 239 -11.47 5.79 -3.97
N TRP A 240 -10.51 6.71 -4.07
CA TRP A 240 -9.82 6.98 -5.33
C TRP A 240 -9.24 5.70 -5.94
N HIS A 241 -8.48 4.92 -5.16
CA HIS A 241 -7.94 3.64 -5.65
C HIS A 241 -9.05 2.70 -6.14
N ARG A 242 -10.17 2.64 -5.44
CA ARG A 242 -11.32 1.81 -5.86
C ARG A 242 -12.00 2.33 -7.13
N ASN A 243 -11.99 3.64 -7.35
CA ASN A 243 -12.67 4.28 -8.47
C ASN A 243 -11.78 4.44 -9.71
N LYS A 244 -10.44 4.40 -9.56
CA LYS A 244 -9.54 4.57 -10.70
C LYS A 244 -9.74 3.48 -11.76
N PRO A 245 -9.50 3.79 -13.05
CA PRO A 245 -9.71 2.84 -14.14
C PRO A 245 -8.71 1.67 -14.05
N VAL A 246 -9.08 0.59 -14.70
CA VAL A 246 -8.18 -0.53 -15.00
C VAL A 246 -7.15 -0.06 -16.02
N ASP A 247 -5.89 -0.38 -15.79
CA ASP A 247 -4.82 -0.15 -16.77
C ASP A 247 -5.00 -1.12 -17.95
N PRO A 248 -5.21 -0.62 -19.17
CA PRO A 248 -5.47 -1.49 -20.32
C PRO A 248 -4.27 -2.37 -20.69
N ALA A 249 -3.07 -2.01 -20.28
CA ALA A 249 -1.87 -2.80 -20.56
C ALA A 249 -1.77 -4.06 -19.69
N THR A 250 -2.34 -4.03 -18.49
CA THR A 250 -2.23 -5.13 -17.53
C THR A 250 -3.55 -5.82 -17.24
N GLY A 251 -4.68 -5.19 -17.56
CA GLY A 251 -6.01 -5.68 -17.20
C GLY A 251 -6.37 -5.47 -15.71
N PHE A 252 -5.50 -4.84 -14.92
CA PHE A 252 -5.69 -4.58 -13.50
C PHE A 252 -5.56 -3.09 -13.19
N LYS A 253 -6.08 -2.68 -12.04
CA LYS A 253 -5.80 -1.34 -11.51
C LYS A 253 -4.34 -1.28 -11.07
N ARG A 254 -3.66 -0.20 -11.42
CA ARG A 254 -2.28 0.01 -10.96
C ARG A 254 -2.24 -0.04 -9.43
N PRO A 255 -1.28 -0.75 -8.84
CA PRO A 255 -1.07 -0.75 -7.39
C PRO A 255 -0.88 0.67 -6.86
N THR A 256 -1.33 0.92 -5.64
CA THR A 256 -1.12 2.19 -4.94
C THR A 256 -0.30 1.96 -3.70
N VAL A 257 0.81 2.68 -3.58
CA VAL A 257 1.67 2.70 -2.40
C VAL A 257 1.60 4.09 -1.79
N VAL A 258 1.38 4.18 -0.49
CA VAL A 258 1.29 5.47 0.23
C VAL A 258 2.49 5.65 1.13
N ASN A 259 3.19 6.77 0.97
CA ASN A 259 4.24 7.19 1.88
C ASN A 259 3.68 8.20 2.89
N MET A 260 3.93 7.95 4.16
CA MET A 260 3.47 8.75 5.29
C MET A 260 4.66 9.03 6.21
N SER A 261 5.46 10.04 5.87
CA SER A 261 6.66 10.40 6.62
C SER A 261 6.37 11.43 7.70
N TRP A 262 5.35 11.20 8.51
CA TRP A 262 4.91 12.10 9.56
C TRP A 262 4.38 11.32 10.77
N GLY A 263 4.20 12.01 11.87
CA GLY A 263 3.65 11.45 13.09
C GLY A 263 3.11 12.55 13.99
N TYR A 264 2.60 12.15 15.13
CA TYR A 264 2.13 13.09 16.14
C TYR A 264 3.27 13.43 17.10
N SER A 265 3.50 14.73 17.30
CA SER A 265 4.36 15.21 18.38
C SER A 265 3.55 15.30 19.67
N GLY A 266 4.02 14.71 20.73
CA GLY A 266 3.39 14.80 22.03
C GLY A 266 3.75 13.61 22.93
N THR A 267 3.45 13.77 24.21
CA THR A 267 3.54 12.66 25.16
C THR A 267 2.31 11.78 25.02
N ARG A 268 2.46 10.48 25.31
CA ARG A 268 1.34 9.53 25.37
C ARG A 268 0.15 10.00 26.20
N THR A 269 0.40 10.84 27.18
CA THR A 269 -0.62 11.44 28.04
C THR A 269 -1.44 12.54 27.36
N ALA A 270 -1.02 13.04 26.22
CA ALA A 270 -1.74 14.06 25.47
C ALA A 270 -2.84 13.48 24.56
N ILE A 271 -2.74 12.21 24.20
CA ILE A 271 -3.73 11.51 23.35
C ILE A 271 -4.15 10.25 24.10
N ASN A 272 -5.05 10.41 25.04
CA ASN A 272 -5.47 9.33 25.92
C ASN A 272 -6.88 8.79 25.65
N SER A 273 -7.62 9.45 24.78
CA SER A 273 -8.95 9.03 24.37
C SER A 273 -9.39 9.72 23.09
N GLY A 274 -10.36 9.19 22.40
CA GLY A 274 -10.97 9.77 21.22
C GLY A 274 -12.14 8.95 20.72
N THR A 275 -12.66 9.34 19.57
CA THR A 275 -13.69 8.59 18.85
C THR A 275 -13.25 8.37 17.42
N PHE A 276 -13.27 7.14 16.97
CA PHE A 276 -12.99 6.78 15.59
C PHE A 276 -14.17 6.01 14.99
N ARG A 277 -14.74 6.50 13.89
CA ARG A 277 -15.92 5.93 13.23
C ARG A 277 -17.09 5.63 14.20
N GLY A 278 -17.32 6.52 15.15
CA GLY A 278 -18.37 6.37 16.15
C GLY A 278 -18.02 5.49 17.35
N THR A 279 -16.87 4.83 17.36
CA THR A 279 -16.39 4.01 18.48
C THR A 279 -15.45 4.83 19.36
N ALA A 280 -15.79 4.97 20.63
CA ALA A 280 -14.90 5.59 21.61
C ALA A 280 -13.74 4.65 21.94
N TRP A 281 -12.55 5.21 22.10
CA TRP A 281 -11.36 4.50 22.55
C TRP A 281 -10.64 5.27 23.65
N THR A 282 -9.95 4.57 24.51
CA THR A 282 -9.10 5.14 25.56
C THR A 282 -7.73 4.50 25.51
N TYR A 283 -6.71 5.29 25.86
CA TYR A 283 -5.38 4.75 26.09
C TYR A 283 -5.41 3.83 27.31
N GLY A 284 -5.07 2.57 27.12
CA GLY A 284 -5.15 1.54 28.17
C GLY A 284 -6.21 0.49 27.91
N ASP A 285 -7.06 0.65 26.90
CA ASP A 285 -7.79 -0.47 26.34
C ASP A 285 -6.76 -1.51 25.85
N ALA A 286 -6.95 -2.76 26.23
CA ALA A 286 -5.95 -3.80 26.04
C ALA A 286 -5.46 -3.87 24.59
N GLY A 287 -4.18 -3.63 24.36
CA GLY A 287 -3.56 -3.66 23.07
C GLY A 287 -3.54 -2.35 22.28
N PHE A 288 -4.13 -1.28 22.76
CA PHE A 288 -4.06 0.02 22.07
C PHE A 288 -2.74 0.75 22.35
N SER A 289 -1.87 0.79 21.39
CA SER A 289 -0.78 1.75 21.34
C SER A 289 -1.18 2.90 20.43
N THR A 290 -1.34 4.01 21.02
CA THR A 290 -1.94 5.27 20.62
C THR A 290 -2.09 5.69 19.15
N SER A 291 -1.16 5.40 18.28
CA SER A 291 -1.29 5.79 16.86
C SER A 291 -1.48 4.61 15.92
N ASN A 292 -0.74 3.54 16.13
CA ASN A 292 -0.72 2.45 15.17
C ASN A 292 -2.02 1.65 15.09
N GLU A 293 -2.77 1.55 16.17
CA GLU A 293 -4.00 0.76 16.21
C GLU A 293 -5.24 1.52 15.79
N VAL A 294 -5.28 2.82 15.98
CA VAL A 294 -6.28 3.65 15.32
C VAL A 294 -6.15 3.51 13.80
N TRP A 295 -4.92 3.46 13.30
CA TRP A 295 -4.64 3.25 11.88
C TRP A 295 -4.96 1.82 11.41
N ALA A 296 -4.62 0.80 12.17
CA ALA A 296 -4.94 -0.59 11.85
C ALA A 296 -6.46 -0.82 11.80
N ASN A 297 -7.20 -0.28 12.76
CA ASN A 297 -8.67 -0.35 12.76
C ASN A 297 -9.30 0.47 11.63
N ALA A 298 -8.60 1.42 11.05
CA ALA A 298 -9.02 2.09 9.82
C ALA A 298 -8.78 1.26 8.54
N GLY A 299 -8.20 0.08 8.66
CA GLY A 299 -7.82 -0.76 7.53
C GLY A 299 -6.55 -0.27 6.83
N ILE A 300 -5.70 0.44 7.56
CA ILE A 300 -4.44 0.97 7.06
C ILE A 300 -3.34 0.41 7.95
N ILE A 301 -2.45 -0.32 7.34
CA ILE A 301 -1.25 -0.82 8.01
C ILE A 301 -0.15 0.21 7.77
N PRO A 302 0.32 0.94 8.79
CA PRO A 302 1.51 1.76 8.62
C PRO A 302 2.70 0.83 8.40
N VAL A 303 3.39 1.04 7.35
CA VAL A 303 4.65 0.33 7.01
C VAL A 303 5.82 1.11 7.58
#